data_54561bc5fc384cebb913eecc8658ecce
#
_entry.id   54561bc5fc384cebb913eecc8658ecce
#
_cell.length_a   1.000
_cell.length_b   1.000
_cell.length_c   1.000
_cell.angle_alpha   90.00
_cell.angle_beta   90.00
_cell.angle_gamma   90.00
#
_symmetry.space_group_name_H-M   'P 1'
#
loop_
_entity.id
_entity.type
_entity.pdbx_description
1 polymer ?
#
loop_
_entity_poly.entity_id
_entity_poly.type
_entity_poly.pdbx_seq_one_letter_code
_entity_poly.pdbx_strand_id
1 'polypeptide(L)'
;MKPTTISLLQKCKQEKKRFATITAYDYSFAKLFADEGINVMLVGDSLGMTVQGHDSTLPVTVEDIAYHTRAVRRGAPGCLLLADLPFMAYATPEQTFENAALVMRAGANMVKIEGGAWLVDTVKKLTERAVPVCGHLGLTPQSVNIFGGYKIQGRGDAGQVLLDDALALEAAGAQLLVLECVPV
;
A
#
# COMPACT_ATOMS: atom_id res chain seq x y z
N MET A 1 -1.44 -15.05 19.02
CA MET A 1 -1.97 -13.67 18.90
C MET A 1 -3.19 -13.70 17.98
N LYS A 2 -4.27 -12.95 18.26
CA LYS A 2 -5.40 -12.84 17.31
C LYS A 2 -4.93 -12.09 16.06
N PRO A 3 -5.29 -12.53 14.86
CA PRO A 3 -4.91 -11.83 13.63
C PRO A 3 -5.44 -10.39 13.59
N THR A 4 -4.61 -9.48 13.10
CA THR A 4 -5.02 -8.10 12.84
C THR A 4 -5.91 -8.07 11.59
N THR A 5 -7.07 -7.44 11.70
CA THR A 5 -8.08 -7.37 10.65
C THR A 5 -8.41 -5.93 10.29
N ILE A 6 -8.99 -5.71 9.12
CA ILE A 6 -9.49 -4.40 8.70
C ILE A 6 -10.50 -3.85 9.71
N SER A 7 -11.39 -4.71 10.23
CA SER A 7 -12.37 -4.30 11.25
C SER A 7 -11.71 -3.81 12.54
N LEU A 8 -10.56 -4.38 12.93
CA LEU A 8 -9.79 -3.89 14.07
C LEU A 8 -9.22 -2.49 13.78
N LEU A 9 -8.70 -2.24 12.57
CA LEU A 9 -8.19 -0.92 12.18
C LEU A 9 -9.30 0.13 12.12
N GLN A 10 -10.48 -0.24 11.60
CA GLN A 10 -11.68 0.62 11.64
C GLN A 10 -12.07 1.00 13.06
N LYS A 11 -12.04 0.02 13.98
CA LYS A 11 -12.27 0.29 15.40
C LYS A 11 -11.22 1.24 15.98
N CYS A 12 -9.94 1.06 15.65
CA CYS A 12 -8.88 1.97 16.05
C CYS A 12 -9.17 3.43 15.58
N LYS A 13 -9.64 3.60 14.33
CA LYS A 13 -10.04 4.92 13.80
C LYS A 13 -11.19 5.53 14.62
N GLN A 14 -12.24 4.75 14.91
CA GLN A 14 -13.38 5.20 15.71
C GLN A 14 -12.98 5.60 17.14
N GLU A 15 -12.10 4.80 17.76
CA GLU A 15 -11.59 5.04 19.10
C GLU A 15 -10.43 6.06 19.16
N LYS A 16 -10.02 6.62 17.99
CA LYS A 16 -8.85 7.52 17.86
C LYS A 16 -7.56 6.91 18.37
N LYS A 17 -7.45 5.60 18.32
CA LYS A 17 -6.26 4.84 18.75
C LYS A 17 -5.31 4.70 17.56
N ARG A 18 -4.12 5.27 17.69
CA ARG A 18 -3.06 5.15 16.69
C ARG A 18 -2.46 3.75 16.70
N PHE A 19 -2.01 3.29 15.55
CA PHE A 19 -1.20 2.08 15.39
C PHE A 19 -0.02 2.39 14.47
N ALA A 20 1.07 1.65 14.63
CA ALA A 20 2.23 1.76 13.76
C ALA A 20 2.09 0.83 12.56
N THR A 21 2.55 1.31 11.42
CA THR A 21 2.79 0.50 10.21
C THR A 21 4.26 0.60 9.87
N ILE A 22 4.89 -0.53 9.53
CA ILE A 22 6.30 -0.58 9.17
C ILE A 22 6.48 -1.34 7.85
N THR A 23 7.47 -0.93 7.05
CA THR A 23 7.90 -1.73 5.90
C THR A 23 8.74 -2.91 6.35
N ALA A 24 8.55 -4.09 5.73
CA ALA A 24 9.34 -5.28 5.97
C ALA A 24 9.50 -6.05 4.66
N TYR A 25 10.67 -6.65 4.45
CA TYR A 25 11.00 -7.30 3.19
C TYR A 25 11.48 -8.75 3.34
N ASP A 26 11.69 -9.23 4.56
CA ASP A 26 12.19 -10.57 4.82
C ASP A 26 11.54 -11.20 6.06
N TYR A 27 11.81 -12.49 6.25
CA TYR A 27 11.27 -13.28 7.36
C TYR A 27 11.79 -12.79 8.72
N SER A 28 13.10 -12.49 8.83
CA SER A 28 13.74 -12.24 10.12
C SER A 28 13.28 -10.93 10.71
N PHE A 29 13.28 -9.83 9.92
CA PHE A 29 12.78 -8.55 10.37
C PHE A 29 11.26 -8.57 10.58
N ALA A 30 10.49 -9.24 9.71
CA ALA A 30 9.05 -9.37 9.91
C ALA A 30 8.71 -10.07 11.23
N LYS A 31 9.45 -11.15 11.56
CA LYS A 31 9.29 -11.84 12.84
C LYS A 31 9.65 -10.93 14.02
N LEU A 32 10.79 -10.24 13.95
CA LEU A 32 11.22 -9.31 14.99
C LEU A 32 10.16 -8.23 15.23
N PHE A 33 9.67 -7.58 14.19
CA PHE A 33 8.65 -6.54 14.31
C PHE A 33 7.32 -7.06 14.88
N ALA A 34 6.91 -8.27 14.48
CA ALA A 34 5.70 -8.90 15.02
C ALA A 34 5.86 -9.25 16.50
N ASP A 35 7.02 -9.75 16.91
CA ASP A 35 7.33 -10.06 18.32
C ASP A 35 7.33 -8.78 19.20
N GLU A 36 7.75 -7.63 18.63
CA GLU A 36 7.71 -6.30 19.26
C GLU A 36 6.34 -5.60 19.17
N GLY A 37 5.32 -6.29 18.68
CA GLY A 37 3.92 -5.82 18.71
C GLY A 37 3.49 -4.98 17.53
N ILE A 38 4.26 -4.93 16.45
CA ILE A 38 3.80 -4.33 15.18
C ILE A 38 2.73 -5.25 14.57
N ASN A 39 1.59 -4.66 14.25
CA ASN A 39 0.42 -5.40 13.78
C ASN A 39 0.10 -5.19 12.29
N VAL A 40 0.70 -4.18 11.68
CA VAL A 40 0.49 -3.83 10.26
C VAL A 40 1.85 -3.70 9.58
N MET A 41 2.04 -4.41 8.49
CA MET A 41 3.28 -4.36 7.71
C MET A 41 2.99 -4.08 6.25
N LEU A 42 3.95 -3.43 5.59
CA LEU A 42 3.90 -3.14 4.16
C LEU A 42 5.10 -3.79 3.46
N VAL A 43 4.84 -4.56 2.43
CA VAL A 43 5.83 -4.93 1.44
C VAL A 43 5.72 -3.93 0.30
N GLY A 44 6.58 -2.91 0.36
CA GLY A 44 6.56 -1.78 -0.57
C GLY A 44 7.54 -1.96 -1.73
N ASP A 45 7.27 -1.32 -2.86
CA ASP A 45 8.19 -1.29 -4.01
C ASP A 45 9.47 -0.49 -3.72
N SER A 46 9.52 0.25 -2.60
CA SER A 46 10.76 0.79 -2.04
C SER A 46 11.85 -0.29 -1.79
N LEU A 47 11.47 -1.59 -1.80
CA LEU A 47 12.44 -2.70 -1.80
C LEU A 47 13.45 -2.59 -2.96
N GLY A 48 13.06 -2.03 -4.09
CA GLY A 48 13.95 -1.77 -5.21
C GLY A 48 15.16 -0.94 -4.81
N MET A 49 14.92 0.11 -4.01
CA MET A 49 16.00 0.99 -3.55
C MET A 49 16.72 0.43 -2.33
N THR A 50 16.00 -0.14 -1.37
CA THR A 50 16.56 -0.51 -0.06
C THR A 50 17.13 -1.92 0.00
N VAL A 51 16.67 -2.83 -0.87
CA VAL A 51 17.09 -4.25 -0.89
C VAL A 51 17.83 -4.60 -2.17
N GLN A 52 17.30 -4.15 -3.34
CA GLN A 52 17.85 -4.49 -4.65
C GLN A 52 18.94 -3.51 -5.12
N GLY A 53 19.04 -2.30 -4.51
CA GLY A 53 20.07 -1.31 -4.84
C GLY A 53 19.80 -0.50 -6.11
N HIS A 54 18.54 -0.41 -6.55
CA HIS A 54 18.13 0.45 -7.66
C HIS A 54 18.05 1.93 -7.24
N ASP A 55 18.15 2.84 -8.19
CA ASP A 55 18.01 4.28 -7.96
C ASP A 55 16.55 4.75 -7.79
N SER A 56 15.58 3.88 -8.09
CA SER A 56 14.14 4.17 -7.98
C SER A 56 13.33 2.89 -7.74
N THR A 57 12.02 3.06 -7.52
CA THR A 57 11.08 1.93 -7.36
C THR A 57 10.66 1.32 -8.71
N LEU A 58 10.90 2.00 -9.82
CA LEU A 58 10.37 1.64 -11.14
C LEU A 58 10.80 0.25 -11.68
N PRO A 59 11.99 -0.28 -11.39
CA PRO A 59 12.40 -1.60 -11.86
C PRO A 59 11.72 -2.78 -11.14
N VAL A 60 11.05 -2.53 -10.01
CA VAL A 60 10.45 -3.60 -9.20
C VAL A 60 9.30 -4.27 -9.95
N THR A 61 9.30 -5.59 -9.97
CA THR A 61 8.25 -6.40 -10.58
C THR A 61 7.20 -6.89 -9.57
N VAL A 62 6.06 -7.34 -10.05
CA VAL A 62 5.02 -7.96 -9.19
C VAL A 62 5.53 -9.25 -8.55
N GLU A 63 6.39 -9.98 -9.26
CA GLU A 63 7.04 -11.20 -8.80
C GLU A 63 7.98 -10.93 -7.62
N ASP A 64 8.72 -9.80 -7.64
CA ASP A 64 9.55 -9.35 -6.53
C ASP A 64 8.67 -9.08 -5.29
N ILE A 65 7.61 -8.30 -5.46
CA ILE A 65 6.66 -8.04 -4.38
C ILE A 65 6.09 -9.34 -3.84
N ALA A 66 5.67 -10.26 -4.69
CA ALA A 66 5.11 -11.54 -4.27
C ALA A 66 6.15 -12.42 -3.55
N TYR A 67 7.42 -12.40 -3.99
CA TYR A 67 8.49 -13.12 -3.32
C TYR A 67 8.70 -12.62 -1.89
N HIS A 68 8.87 -11.31 -1.72
CA HIS A 68 9.05 -10.68 -0.41
C HIS A 68 7.79 -10.81 0.48
N THR A 69 6.60 -10.71 -0.10
CA THR A 69 5.33 -10.92 0.61
C THR A 69 5.26 -12.32 1.24
N ARG A 70 5.67 -13.37 0.51
CA ARG A 70 5.74 -14.74 1.06
C ARG A 70 6.69 -14.85 2.25
N ALA A 71 7.84 -14.18 2.18
CA ALA A 71 8.83 -14.19 3.25
C ALA A 71 8.30 -13.48 4.51
N VAL A 72 7.76 -12.27 4.34
CA VAL A 72 7.15 -11.47 5.43
C VAL A 72 5.97 -12.19 6.06
N ARG A 73 5.08 -12.80 5.26
CA ARG A 73 3.93 -13.55 5.78
C ARG A 73 4.35 -14.71 6.69
N ARG A 74 5.41 -15.43 6.35
CA ARG A 74 5.93 -16.50 7.21
C ARG A 74 6.50 -15.98 8.52
N GLY A 75 7.14 -14.79 8.52
CA GLY A 75 7.66 -14.16 9.73
C GLY A 75 6.57 -13.56 10.63
N ALA A 76 5.50 -13.06 10.04
CA ALA A 76 4.44 -12.32 10.72
C ALA A 76 3.03 -12.83 10.39
N PRO A 77 2.69 -14.08 10.73
CA PRO A 77 1.42 -14.71 10.30
C PRO A 77 0.17 -14.02 10.85
N GLY A 78 0.28 -13.32 11.98
CA GLY A 78 -0.81 -12.60 12.63
C GLY A 78 -0.98 -11.15 12.20
N CYS A 79 -0.04 -10.58 11.45
CA CYS A 79 -0.09 -9.19 11.02
C CYS A 79 -1.01 -8.99 9.80
N LEU A 80 -1.64 -7.82 9.72
CA LEU A 80 -2.26 -7.37 8.48
C LEU A 80 -1.14 -6.92 7.55
N LEU A 81 -1.07 -7.55 6.37
CA LEU A 81 0.01 -7.36 5.41
C LEU A 81 -0.52 -6.66 4.16
N LEU A 82 0.03 -5.47 3.90
CA LEU A 82 -0.16 -4.74 2.66
C LEU A 82 0.95 -5.14 1.67
N ALA A 83 0.61 -5.21 0.39
CA ALA A 83 1.59 -5.40 -0.68
C ALA A 83 1.34 -4.38 -1.79
N ASP A 84 2.41 -3.72 -2.24
CA ASP A 84 2.31 -2.79 -3.35
C ASP A 84 2.02 -3.52 -4.67
N LEU A 85 1.22 -2.90 -5.51
CA LEU A 85 1.30 -3.12 -6.93
C LEU A 85 2.33 -2.14 -7.49
N PRO A 86 3.45 -2.61 -8.05
CA PRO A 86 4.53 -1.74 -8.51
C PRO A 86 4.16 -0.99 -9.79
N PHE A 87 5.06 -0.12 -10.23
CA PHE A 87 4.88 0.73 -11.41
C PHE A 87 4.35 -0.05 -12.62
N MET A 88 3.29 0.47 -13.25
CA MET A 88 2.59 -0.11 -14.42
C MET A 88 1.96 -1.49 -14.20
N ALA A 89 1.88 -1.97 -12.97
CA ALA A 89 1.20 -3.24 -12.65
C ALA A 89 -0.32 -3.11 -12.53
N TYR A 90 -0.86 -1.90 -12.67
CA TYR A 90 -2.29 -1.59 -12.53
C TYR A 90 -2.77 -0.55 -13.56
N ALA A 91 -2.18 -0.60 -14.77
CA ALA A 91 -2.53 0.31 -15.87
C ALA A 91 -3.94 0.06 -16.43
N THR A 92 -4.45 -1.17 -16.34
CA THR A 92 -5.83 -1.51 -16.67
C THR A 92 -6.49 -2.30 -15.54
N PRO A 93 -7.82 -2.30 -15.41
CA PRO A 93 -8.51 -3.09 -14.38
C PRO A 93 -8.19 -4.59 -14.47
N GLU A 94 -8.14 -5.16 -15.66
CA GLU A 94 -7.87 -6.58 -15.88
C GLU A 94 -6.47 -6.97 -15.39
N GLN A 95 -5.45 -6.19 -15.77
CA GLN A 95 -4.08 -6.37 -15.29
C GLN A 95 -4.03 -6.21 -13.75
N THR A 96 -4.77 -5.25 -13.22
CA THR A 96 -4.82 -5.02 -11.77
C THR A 96 -5.39 -6.23 -11.03
N PHE A 97 -6.44 -6.87 -11.57
CA PHE A 97 -7.04 -8.06 -10.95
C PHE A 97 -6.06 -9.24 -10.92
N GLU A 98 -5.35 -9.48 -12.02
CA GLU A 98 -4.35 -10.54 -12.10
C GLU A 98 -3.22 -10.33 -11.08
N ASN A 99 -2.66 -9.12 -11.05
CA ASN A 99 -1.57 -8.76 -10.17
C ASN A 99 -2.00 -8.72 -8.69
N ALA A 100 -3.20 -8.19 -8.39
CA ALA A 100 -3.76 -8.24 -7.05
C ALA A 100 -3.94 -9.69 -6.57
N ALA A 101 -4.48 -10.57 -7.42
CA ALA A 101 -4.63 -11.98 -7.08
C ALA A 101 -3.28 -12.66 -6.80
N LEU A 102 -2.22 -12.30 -7.56
CA LEU A 102 -0.87 -12.84 -7.37
C LEU A 102 -0.32 -12.48 -5.99
N VAL A 103 -0.32 -11.20 -5.61
CA VAL A 103 0.21 -10.76 -4.31
C VAL A 103 -0.67 -11.21 -3.14
N MET A 104 -1.99 -11.27 -3.32
CA MET A 104 -2.92 -11.81 -2.31
C MET A 104 -2.66 -13.31 -2.06
N ARG A 105 -2.44 -14.11 -3.11
CA ARG A 105 -2.04 -15.53 -2.99
C ARG A 105 -0.66 -15.70 -2.37
N ALA A 106 0.21 -14.72 -2.51
CA ALA A 106 1.51 -14.71 -1.83
C ALA A 106 1.39 -14.45 -0.32
N GLY A 107 0.23 -13.99 0.16
CA GLY A 107 -0.07 -13.81 1.59
C GLY A 107 -0.45 -12.39 1.99
N ALA A 108 -0.57 -11.44 1.06
CA ALA A 108 -1.11 -10.12 1.37
C ALA A 108 -2.57 -10.20 1.82
N ASN A 109 -2.98 -9.26 2.69
CA ASN A 109 -4.38 -9.06 3.08
C ASN A 109 -5.01 -7.88 2.34
N MET A 110 -4.19 -7.03 1.73
CA MET A 110 -4.60 -5.78 1.11
C MET A 110 -3.57 -5.39 0.06
N VAL A 111 -4.00 -4.84 -1.06
CA VAL A 111 -3.12 -4.27 -2.07
C VAL A 111 -2.99 -2.76 -1.87
N LYS A 112 -1.79 -2.19 -2.13
CA LYS A 112 -1.58 -0.74 -2.17
C LYS A 112 -1.37 -0.30 -3.62
N ILE A 113 -2.01 0.81 -4.02
CA ILE A 113 -1.89 1.41 -5.36
C ILE A 113 -1.76 2.92 -5.25
N GLU A 114 -0.97 3.52 -6.15
CA GLU A 114 -0.62 4.94 -6.15
C GLU A 114 -1.39 5.71 -7.22
N GLY A 115 -2.13 6.73 -6.80
CA GLY A 115 -2.87 7.62 -7.69
C GLY A 115 -4.20 8.07 -7.12
N GLY A 116 -4.74 9.15 -7.70
CA GLY A 116 -5.99 9.78 -7.29
C GLY A 116 -7.22 9.32 -8.07
N ALA A 117 -8.02 10.28 -8.55
CA ALA A 117 -9.33 10.06 -9.16
C ALA A 117 -9.36 9.06 -10.31
N TRP A 118 -8.29 8.95 -11.09
CA TRP A 118 -8.20 8.01 -12.22
C TRP A 118 -8.25 6.52 -11.78
N LEU A 119 -7.99 6.23 -10.49
CA LEU A 119 -8.06 4.88 -9.92
C LEU A 119 -9.43 4.51 -9.35
N VAL A 120 -10.36 5.45 -9.23
CA VAL A 120 -11.65 5.25 -8.56
C VAL A 120 -12.42 4.05 -9.11
N ASP A 121 -12.50 3.91 -10.43
CA ASP A 121 -13.18 2.77 -11.07
C ASP A 121 -12.46 1.44 -10.76
N THR A 122 -11.12 1.44 -10.80
CA THR A 122 -10.30 0.25 -10.48
C THR A 122 -10.46 -0.15 -9.02
N VAL A 123 -10.41 0.82 -8.08
CA VAL A 123 -10.63 0.57 -6.66
C VAL A 123 -12.01 -0.03 -6.40
N LYS A 124 -13.05 0.57 -6.98
CA LYS A 124 -14.42 0.06 -6.87
C LYS A 124 -14.52 -1.38 -7.35
N LYS A 125 -13.98 -1.68 -8.52
CA LYS A 125 -14.01 -3.02 -9.10
C LYS A 125 -13.24 -4.06 -8.27
N LEU A 126 -12.12 -3.68 -7.65
CA LEU A 126 -11.35 -4.53 -6.74
C LEU A 126 -12.16 -4.84 -5.48
N THR A 127 -12.70 -3.80 -4.83
CA THR A 127 -13.43 -3.94 -3.57
C THR A 127 -14.75 -4.72 -3.72
N GLU A 128 -15.47 -4.54 -4.84
CA GLU A 128 -16.64 -5.36 -5.21
C GLU A 128 -16.29 -6.85 -5.37
N ARG A 129 -15.02 -7.17 -5.65
CA ARG A 129 -14.49 -8.55 -5.77
C ARG A 129 -13.76 -9.02 -4.53
N ALA A 130 -14.02 -8.39 -3.40
CA ALA A 130 -13.46 -8.72 -2.08
C ALA A 130 -11.91 -8.58 -2.00
N VAL A 131 -11.30 -7.72 -2.82
CA VAL A 131 -9.90 -7.33 -2.70
C VAL A 131 -9.83 -6.02 -1.92
N PRO A 132 -9.30 -6.02 -0.68
CA PRO A 132 -9.11 -4.79 0.08
C PRO A 132 -8.03 -3.90 -0.55
N VAL A 133 -8.25 -2.59 -0.52
CA VAL A 133 -7.39 -1.60 -1.15
C VAL A 133 -6.92 -0.54 -0.16
N CYS A 134 -5.63 -0.24 -0.22
CA CYS A 134 -5.00 0.94 0.34
C CYS A 134 -4.63 1.89 -0.80
N GLY A 135 -5.19 3.10 -0.80
CA GLY A 135 -4.77 4.16 -1.71
C GLY A 135 -3.48 4.82 -1.22
N HIS A 136 -2.71 5.39 -2.15
CA HIS A 136 -1.53 6.18 -1.81
C HIS A 136 -1.55 7.49 -2.57
N LEU A 137 -1.57 8.59 -1.82
CA LEU A 137 -1.67 9.96 -2.30
C LEU A 137 -0.54 10.83 -1.74
N GLY A 138 -0.40 12.02 -2.30
CA GLY A 138 0.70 12.93 -2.00
C GLY A 138 1.89 12.64 -2.90
N LEU A 139 3.07 12.48 -2.32
CA LEU A 139 4.22 11.98 -3.07
C LEU A 139 4.04 10.48 -3.31
N THR A 140 3.91 10.13 -4.58
CA THR A 140 3.88 8.75 -5.03
C THR A 140 5.20 8.43 -5.71
N PRO A 141 6.08 7.58 -5.13
CA PRO A 141 7.42 7.30 -5.68
C PRO A 141 7.41 6.81 -7.13
N GLN A 142 6.37 6.09 -7.54
CA GLN A 142 6.20 5.63 -8.92
C GLN A 142 6.02 6.80 -9.91
N SER A 143 5.61 7.98 -9.44
CA SER A 143 5.44 9.20 -10.24
C SER A 143 6.65 10.15 -10.18
N VAL A 144 7.78 9.71 -9.66
CA VAL A 144 8.96 10.54 -9.40
C VAL A 144 9.45 11.30 -10.63
N ASN A 145 9.35 10.71 -11.82
CA ASN A 145 9.74 11.34 -13.07
C ASN A 145 8.82 12.51 -13.46
N ILE A 146 7.51 12.39 -13.18
CA ILE A 146 6.54 13.49 -13.43
C ILE A 146 6.75 14.61 -12.43
N PHE A 147 6.98 14.27 -11.15
CA PHE A 147 7.22 15.28 -10.10
C PHE A 147 8.59 15.96 -10.20
N GLY A 148 9.53 15.37 -10.94
CA GLY A 148 10.90 15.86 -11.02
C GLY A 148 11.63 15.75 -9.68
N GLY A 149 11.43 14.65 -8.96
CA GLY A 149 12.04 14.34 -7.67
C GLY A 149 11.06 14.22 -6.50
N TYR A 150 11.59 14.01 -5.31
CA TYR A 150 10.84 13.84 -4.07
C TYR A 150 10.44 15.21 -3.50
N LYS A 151 9.24 15.67 -3.82
CA LYS A 151 8.73 17.00 -3.45
C LYS A 151 7.44 16.91 -2.66
N ILE A 152 7.23 17.84 -1.73
CA ILE A 152 5.97 17.99 -0.99
C ILE A 152 4.83 18.24 -1.98
N GLN A 153 3.75 17.49 -1.84
CA GLN A 153 2.53 17.57 -2.65
C GLN A 153 1.38 18.19 -1.84
N GLY A 154 0.38 18.77 -2.52
CA GLY A 154 -0.85 19.24 -1.87
C GLY A 154 -0.72 20.62 -1.19
N ARG A 155 0.15 21.52 -1.68
CA ARG A 155 0.19 22.93 -1.24
C ARG A 155 -0.79 23.79 -2.03
N GLY A 156 -1.44 24.75 -1.34
CA GLY A 156 -2.39 25.66 -1.98
C GLY A 156 -3.56 24.91 -2.58
N ASP A 157 -3.96 25.25 -3.80
CA ASP A 157 -5.11 24.66 -4.51
C ASP A 157 -4.94 23.14 -4.74
N ALA A 158 -3.70 22.65 -4.86
CA ALA A 158 -3.43 21.22 -4.96
C ALA A 158 -3.82 20.44 -3.68
N GLY A 159 -3.96 21.10 -2.55
CA GLY A 159 -4.46 20.51 -1.32
C GLY A 159 -5.94 20.10 -1.42
N GLN A 160 -6.75 20.90 -2.11
CA GLN A 160 -8.16 20.56 -2.34
C GLN A 160 -8.28 19.36 -3.28
N VAL A 161 -7.47 19.30 -4.35
CA VAL A 161 -7.43 18.15 -5.26
C VAL A 161 -7.04 16.87 -4.51
N LEU A 162 -6.04 16.95 -3.63
CA LEU A 162 -5.61 15.82 -2.81
C LEU A 162 -6.74 15.32 -1.89
N LEU A 163 -7.49 16.25 -1.28
CA LEU A 163 -8.62 15.92 -0.43
C LEU A 163 -9.76 15.28 -1.23
N ASP A 164 -10.09 15.83 -2.39
CA ASP A 164 -11.13 15.29 -3.27
C ASP A 164 -10.78 13.89 -3.75
N ASP A 165 -9.52 13.65 -4.12
CA ASP A 165 -9.00 12.33 -4.47
C ASP A 165 -9.13 11.33 -3.31
N ALA A 166 -8.78 11.75 -2.09
CA ALA A 166 -8.88 10.91 -0.90
C ALA A 166 -10.33 10.48 -0.62
N LEU A 167 -11.26 11.44 -0.69
CA LEU A 167 -12.69 11.18 -0.51
C LEU A 167 -13.26 10.29 -1.62
N ALA A 168 -12.83 10.49 -2.86
CA ALA A 168 -13.26 9.66 -3.98
C ALA A 168 -12.78 8.21 -3.86
N LEU A 169 -11.53 7.99 -3.43
CA LEU A 169 -11.01 6.65 -3.16
C LEU A 169 -11.72 5.98 -1.98
N GLU A 170 -12.00 6.71 -0.91
CA GLU A 170 -12.79 6.20 0.22
C GLU A 170 -14.20 5.79 -0.23
N ALA A 171 -14.88 6.64 -1.01
CA ALA A 171 -16.20 6.34 -1.57
C ALA A 171 -16.21 5.13 -2.52
N ALA A 172 -15.09 4.90 -3.23
CA ALA A 172 -14.89 3.70 -4.07
C ALA A 172 -14.62 2.42 -3.26
N GLY A 173 -14.42 2.53 -1.95
CA GLY A 173 -14.25 1.40 -1.03
C GLY A 173 -12.83 1.17 -0.55
N ALA A 174 -11.88 2.07 -0.76
CA ALA A 174 -10.56 1.99 -0.15
C ALA A 174 -10.69 1.99 1.38
N GLN A 175 -10.01 1.07 2.06
CA GLN A 175 -10.09 0.91 3.51
C GLN A 175 -8.95 1.60 4.26
N LEU A 176 -7.84 1.91 3.59
CA LEU A 176 -6.70 2.65 4.10
C LEU A 176 -6.23 3.67 3.07
N LEU A 177 -5.58 4.71 3.56
CA LEU A 177 -4.85 5.68 2.74
C LEU A 177 -3.46 5.91 3.35
N VAL A 178 -2.45 5.93 2.49
CA VAL A 178 -1.13 6.48 2.78
C VAL A 178 -1.12 7.91 2.24
N LEU A 179 -0.68 8.85 3.06
CA LEU A 179 -0.45 10.25 2.67
C LEU A 179 1.02 10.56 2.89
N GLU A 180 1.79 10.63 1.80
CA GLU A 180 3.24 10.84 1.87
C GLU A 180 3.60 12.26 1.46
N CYS A 181 4.52 12.89 2.21
CA CYS A 181 5.04 14.24 1.92
C CYS A 181 3.94 15.27 1.63
N VAL A 182 2.89 15.28 2.44
CA VAL A 182 1.83 16.29 2.40
C VAL A 182 2.01 17.32 3.51
N PRO A 183 1.57 18.59 3.34
CA PRO A 183 1.60 19.58 4.41
C PRO A 183 0.76 19.17 5.61
N VAL A 184 1.15 19.64 6.80
CA VAL A 184 0.38 19.50 8.06
C VAL A 184 -0.77 20.51 8.06
#